data_4479257ed4f44b05fd3d8522628faea6
#
_entry.id   4479257ed4f44b05fd3d8522628faea6
#
_cell.length_a   1.000
_cell.length_b   1.000
_cell.length_c   1.000
_cell.angle_alpha   90.00
_cell.angle_beta   90.00
_cell.angle_gamma   90.00
#
_symmetry.space_group_name_H-M   'P 1'
#
loop_
_entity.id
_entity.type
_entity.pdbx_description
1 polymer ?
#
loop_
_entity_poly.entity_id
_entity_poly.type
_entity_poly.pdbx_seq_one_letter_code
_entity_poly.pdbx_strand_id
1 'polypeptide(L)'
;GLDDPLSKFFPTLKELKVHTKDGTAPLKREPTVRDLMRHTAGLTYGKTKIPAVDQAFKEAKMLNRDLELKPMMSGMSTVPLVFQPGADWRYGCATDVLGGVIELASGQKLDAFFRERIFKPLGMKDTGFYVPKDKVDRFAVNYNYKDGRLSVKDAPKTSKYLDNPTFLSGGAGLCSTADDYMRFL
;
A
#
# COMPACT_ATOMS: atom_id res chain seq x y z
N GLY A 1 -7.23 -16.83 -7.62
CA GLY A 1 -5.90 -17.40 -7.87
C GLY A 1 -4.87 -16.32 -8.21
N LEU A 2 -3.58 -16.70 -8.34
CA LEU A 2 -2.51 -15.71 -8.63
C LEU A 2 -2.64 -15.05 -10.00
N ASP A 3 -3.23 -15.73 -10.96
CA ASP A 3 -3.42 -15.23 -12.33
C ASP A 3 -4.78 -14.57 -12.55
N ASP A 4 -5.57 -14.38 -11.49
CA ASP A 4 -6.80 -13.59 -11.56
C ASP A 4 -6.48 -12.15 -11.90
N PRO A 5 -7.22 -11.53 -12.84
CA PRO A 5 -7.07 -10.12 -13.20
C PRO A 5 -7.55 -9.24 -12.02
N LEU A 6 -6.95 -8.05 -11.90
CA LEU A 6 -7.32 -7.12 -10.82
C LEU A 6 -8.75 -6.63 -10.94
N SER A 7 -9.31 -6.56 -12.15
CA SER A 7 -10.71 -6.18 -12.39
C SER A 7 -11.73 -7.13 -11.76
N LYS A 8 -11.34 -8.37 -11.47
CA LYS A 8 -12.16 -9.33 -10.70
C LYS A 8 -12.48 -8.81 -9.30
N PHE A 9 -11.53 -8.12 -8.68
CA PHE A 9 -11.65 -7.57 -7.33
C PHE A 9 -12.11 -6.10 -7.37
N PHE A 10 -11.56 -5.34 -8.29
CA PHE A 10 -11.81 -3.91 -8.47
C PHE A 10 -12.24 -3.66 -9.93
N PRO A 11 -13.54 -3.71 -10.25
CA PRO A 11 -14.02 -3.55 -11.63
C PRO A 11 -13.55 -2.26 -12.32
N THR A 12 -13.33 -1.17 -11.56
CA THR A 12 -12.81 0.09 -12.09
C THR A 12 -11.40 -0.03 -12.67
N LEU A 13 -10.61 -1.02 -12.26
CA LEU A 13 -9.25 -1.22 -12.78
C LEU A 13 -9.22 -1.84 -14.18
N LYS A 14 -10.35 -2.24 -14.72
CA LYS A 14 -10.47 -2.64 -16.14
C LYS A 14 -10.16 -1.47 -17.08
N GLU A 15 -10.40 -0.24 -16.62
CA GLU A 15 -10.18 1.00 -17.39
C GLU A 15 -8.72 1.51 -17.35
N LEU A 16 -7.82 0.78 -16.67
CA LEU A 16 -6.41 1.15 -16.62
C LEU A 16 -5.80 1.27 -18.01
N LYS A 17 -4.94 2.27 -18.17
CA LYS A 17 -4.15 2.53 -19.37
C LYS A 17 -2.68 2.56 -19.06
N VAL A 18 -1.84 2.39 -20.04
CA VAL A 18 -0.39 2.57 -19.91
C VAL A 18 0.04 3.92 -20.48
N HIS A 19 1.01 4.57 -19.84
CA HIS A 19 1.64 5.78 -20.36
C HIS A 19 2.46 5.47 -21.60
N THR A 20 2.42 6.37 -22.58
CA THR A 20 3.23 6.36 -23.79
C THR A 20 3.79 7.75 -24.07
N LYS A 21 4.71 7.89 -25.02
CA LYS A 21 5.24 9.21 -25.42
C LYS A 21 4.15 10.18 -25.88
N ASP A 22 3.10 9.64 -26.51
CA ASP A 22 2.01 10.41 -27.14
C ASP A 22 0.76 10.49 -26.25
N GLY A 23 0.86 10.11 -24.96
CA GLY A 23 -0.25 10.13 -24.01
C GLY A 23 -0.48 8.79 -23.31
N THR A 24 -1.62 8.13 -23.55
CA THR A 24 -1.92 6.81 -22.97
C THR A 24 -2.41 5.84 -24.04
N ALA A 25 -2.18 4.55 -23.81
CA ALA A 25 -2.66 3.47 -24.68
C ALA A 25 -3.38 2.37 -23.87
N PRO A 26 -4.23 1.55 -24.50
CA PRO A 26 -4.82 0.37 -23.89
C PRO A 26 -3.77 -0.62 -23.40
N LEU A 27 -4.11 -1.40 -22.38
CA LEU A 27 -3.27 -2.49 -21.92
C LEU A 27 -3.35 -3.67 -22.93
N LYS A 28 -2.22 -4.35 -23.13
CA LYS A 28 -2.16 -5.61 -23.89
C LYS A 28 -2.81 -6.76 -23.12
N ARG A 29 -2.75 -6.73 -21.80
CA ARG A 29 -3.47 -7.60 -20.87
C ARG A 29 -3.72 -6.86 -19.55
N GLU A 30 -4.68 -7.32 -18.80
CA GLU A 30 -4.88 -6.82 -17.43
C GLU A 30 -3.73 -7.23 -16.50
N PRO A 31 -3.39 -6.39 -15.50
CA PRO A 31 -2.49 -6.81 -14.43
C PRO A 31 -3.18 -7.86 -13.55
N THR A 32 -2.39 -8.80 -13.02
CA THR A 32 -2.86 -9.90 -12.19
C THR A 32 -2.38 -9.77 -10.75
N VAL A 33 -2.93 -10.58 -9.84
CA VAL A 33 -2.44 -10.71 -8.45
C VAL A 33 -0.95 -11.08 -8.44
N ARG A 34 -0.49 -11.95 -9.34
CA ARG A 34 0.92 -12.30 -9.52
C ARG A 34 1.78 -11.08 -9.87
N ASP A 35 1.29 -10.20 -10.75
CA ASP A 35 2.01 -8.97 -11.10
C ASP A 35 2.16 -8.03 -9.90
N LEU A 36 1.15 -7.93 -9.03
CA LEU A 36 1.27 -7.18 -7.77
C LEU A 36 2.37 -7.74 -6.87
N MET A 37 2.39 -9.05 -6.65
CA MET A 37 3.37 -9.71 -5.78
C MET A 37 4.81 -9.58 -6.30
N ARG A 38 4.98 -9.42 -7.60
CA ARG A 38 6.29 -9.30 -8.26
C ARG A 38 6.69 -7.87 -8.58
N HIS A 39 5.85 -6.86 -8.29
CA HIS A 39 6.03 -5.48 -8.72
C HIS A 39 6.16 -5.32 -10.25
N THR A 40 5.48 -6.17 -11.03
CA THR A 40 5.47 -6.13 -12.50
C THR A 40 4.14 -5.61 -13.07
N ALA A 41 3.25 -5.09 -12.22
CA ALA A 41 1.97 -4.53 -12.64
C ALA A 41 2.08 -3.16 -13.33
N GLY A 42 3.22 -2.47 -13.29
CA GLY A 42 3.38 -1.12 -13.81
C GLY A 42 2.89 -0.01 -12.88
N LEU A 43 2.55 -0.33 -11.63
CA LEU A 43 2.14 0.62 -10.60
C LEU A 43 3.33 1.40 -10.03
N THR A 44 3.06 2.60 -9.48
CA THR A 44 4.09 3.52 -8.99
C THR A 44 3.68 4.18 -7.67
N TYR A 45 4.62 4.85 -7.01
CA TYR A 45 4.40 5.81 -5.92
C TYR A 45 4.39 7.28 -6.40
N GLY A 46 4.20 7.55 -7.70
CA GLY A 46 4.18 8.91 -8.24
C GLY A 46 5.54 9.62 -8.21
N LYS A 47 6.63 8.87 -8.33
CA LYS A 47 8.02 9.37 -8.40
C LYS A 47 8.72 8.73 -9.61
N THR A 48 8.10 8.89 -10.77
CA THR A 48 8.53 8.21 -12.00
C THR A 48 9.46 9.06 -12.85
N LYS A 49 9.50 10.38 -12.65
CA LYS A 49 10.05 11.40 -13.55
C LYS A 49 9.25 11.52 -14.86
N ILE A 50 8.03 11.01 -14.89
CA ILE A 50 7.04 11.17 -15.97
C ILE A 50 5.97 12.13 -15.44
N PRO A 51 6.00 13.43 -15.79
CA PRO A 51 5.13 14.45 -15.16
C PRO A 51 3.65 14.10 -15.19
N ALA A 52 3.15 13.55 -16.30
CA ALA A 52 1.75 13.18 -16.44
C ALA A 52 1.32 12.07 -15.47
N VAL A 53 2.17 11.05 -15.25
CA VAL A 53 1.90 9.96 -14.31
C VAL A 53 1.99 10.45 -12.86
N ASP A 54 3.03 11.24 -12.55
CA ASP A 54 3.25 11.76 -11.20
C ASP A 54 2.14 12.74 -10.79
N GLN A 55 1.65 13.56 -11.72
CA GLN A 55 0.52 14.46 -11.51
C GLN A 55 -0.79 13.68 -11.30
N ALA A 56 -1.09 12.70 -12.14
CA ALA A 56 -2.27 11.83 -12.00
C ALA A 56 -2.28 11.10 -10.64
N PHE A 57 -1.12 10.59 -10.20
CA PHE A 57 -0.98 9.94 -8.89
C PHE A 57 -1.31 10.91 -7.74
N LYS A 58 -0.85 12.15 -7.82
CA LYS A 58 -1.12 13.19 -6.82
C LYS A 58 -2.60 13.57 -6.78
N GLU A 59 -3.22 13.76 -7.95
CA GLU A 59 -4.65 14.11 -8.09
C GLU A 59 -5.56 13.00 -7.59
N ALA A 60 -5.21 11.75 -7.85
CA ALA A 60 -5.92 10.57 -7.35
C ALA A 60 -5.85 10.41 -5.83
N LYS A 61 -5.04 11.24 -5.12
CA LYS A 61 -4.83 11.17 -3.66
C LYS A 61 -4.51 9.75 -3.17
N MET A 62 -3.72 9.03 -3.98
CA MET A 62 -3.34 7.65 -3.69
C MET A 62 -2.71 7.50 -2.30
N LEU A 63 -3.05 6.40 -1.62
CA LEU A 63 -2.52 6.03 -0.30
C LEU A 63 -2.87 7.03 0.83
N ASN A 64 -3.94 7.81 0.65
CA ASN A 64 -4.46 8.65 1.71
C ASN A 64 -5.09 7.76 2.79
N ARG A 65 -4.61 7.86 4.03
CA ARG A 65 -5.07 7.07 5.19
C ARG A 65 -6.55 7.28 5.54
N ASP A 66 -7.11 8.43 5.16
CA ASP A 66 -8.49 8.82 5.49
C ASP A 66 -9.51 8.34 4.44
N LEU A 67 -9.04 7.81 3.31
CA LEU A 67 -9.91 7.27 2.27
C LEU A 67 -10.26 5.81 2.54
N GLU A 68 -11.49 5.44 2.16
CA GLU A 68 -11.86 4.03 2.06
C GLU A 68 -11.23 3.36 0.85
N LEU A 69 -11.16 2.03 0.90
CA LEU A 69 -10.55 1.21 -0.17
C LEU A 69 -11.19 1.46 -1.55
N LYS A 70 -12.52 1.52 -1.64
CA LYS A 70 -13.21 1.71 -2.93
C LYS A 70 -12.88 3.04 -3.61
N PRO A 71 -13.01 4.21 -2.94
CA PRO A 71 -12.59 5.50 -3.51
C PRO A 71 -11.12 5.50 -3.93
N MET A 72 -10.24 4.88 -3.15
CA MET A 72 -8.82 4.81 -3.49
C MET A 72 -8.59 4.00 -4.77
N MET A 73 -9.25 2.84 -4.94
CA MET A 73 -9.14 2.03 -6.16
C MET A 73 -9.75 2.73 -7.38
N SER A 74 -10.83 3.50 -7.20
CA SER A 74 -11.39 4.33 -8.27
C SER A 74 -10.41 5.43 -8.68
N GLY A 75 -9.74 6.09 -7.74
CA GLY A 75 -8.67 7.04 -8.04
C GLY A 75 -7.52 6.38 -8.78
N MET A 76 -7.12 5.17 -8.39
CA MET A 76 -6.03 4.44 -9.04
C MET A 76 -6.32 4.15 -10.52
N SER A 77 -7.58 3.93 -10.92
CA SER A 77 -7.94 3.67 -12.32
C SER A 77 -7.62 4.85 -13.26
N THR A 78 -7.46 6.06 -12.71
CA THR A 78 -7.10 7.27 -13.49
C THR A 78 -5.58 7.46 -13.62
N VAL A 79 -4.77 6.70 -12.89
CA VAL A 79 -3.30 6.80 -12.91
C VAL A 79 -2.75 5.84 -13.96
N PRO A 80 -2.10 6.33 -15.03
CA PRO A 80 -1.53 5.45 -16.04
C PRO A 80 -0.42 4.56 -15.47
N LEU A 81 -0.39 3.30 -15.88
CA LEU A 81 0.73 2.41 -15.60
C LEU A 81 1.99 2.91 -16.31
N VAL A 82 3.16 2.71 -15.71
CA VAL A 82 4.44 3.18 -16.30
C VAL A 82 4.95 2.27 -17.41
N PHE A 83 4.47 1.04 -17.48
CA PHE A 83 4.74 0.06 -18.55
C PHE A 83 3.61 -0.98 -18.63
N GLN A 84 3.59 -1.76 -19.69
CA GLN A 84 2.63 -2.86 -19.86
C GLN A 84 2.81 -3.92 -18.77
N PRO A 85 1.74 -4.46 -18.17
CA PRO A 85 1.82 -5.49 -17.15
C PRO A 85 2.71 -6.67 -17.57
N GLY A 86 3.71 -6.98 -16.75
CA GLY A 86 4.68 -8.04 -16.98
C GLY A 86 5.89 -7.66 -17.83
N ALA A 87 5.93 -6.44 -18.39
CA ALA A 87 7.02 -6.04 -19.29
C ALA A 87 8.30 -5.60 -18.57
N ASP A 88 8.17 -5.11 -17.33
CA ASP A 88 9.29 -4.59 -16.55
C ASP A 88 9.00 -4.70 -15.05
N TRP A 89 9.95 -4.29 -14.23
CA TRP A 89 9.86 -4.23 -12.78
C TRP A 89 9.91 -2.78 -12.27
N ARG A 90 9.01 -2.43 -11.37
CA ARG A 90 9.08 -1.15 -10.66
C ARG A 90 8.48 -1.26 -9.27
N TYR A 91 9.27 -0.90 -8.27
CA TYR A 91 8.75 -0.75 -6.91
C TYR A 91 7.70 0.38 -6.85
N GLY A 92 6.55 0.07 -6.27
CA GLY A 92 5.41 0.98 -6.20
C GLY A 92 4.32 0.44 -5.27
N CYS A 93 3.11 1.02 -5.36
CA CYS A 93 1.97 0.71 -4.49
C CYS A 93 1.31 -0.66 -4.72
N ALA A 94 2.00 -1.60 -5.36
CA ALA A 94 1.45 -2.92 -5.69
C ALA A 94 1.01 -3.71 -4.44
N THR A 95 1.80 -3.67 -3.36
CA THR A 95 1.45 -4.33 -2.09
C THR A 95 0.30 -3.65 -1.35
N ASP A 96 0.10 -2.35 -1.54
CA ASP A 96 -1.07 -1.62 -1.01
C ASP A 96 -2.35 -2.13 -1.69
N VAL A 97 -2.31 -2.31 -3.02
CA VAL A 97 -3.42 -2.89 -3.79
C VAL A 97 -3.65 -4.35 -3.39
N LEU A 98 -2.58 -5.10 -3.14
CA LEU A 98 -2.68 -6.49 -2.68
C LEU A 98 -3.40 -6.59 -1.33
N GLY A 99 -3.18 -5.64 -0.42
CA GLY A 99 -3.95 -5.52 0.83
C GLY A 99 -5.45 -5.43 0.55
N GLY A 100 -5.85 -4.60 -0.41
CA GLY A 100 -7.24 -4.49 -0.85
C GLY A 100 -7.79 -5.78 -1.50
N VAL A 101 -6.98 -6.51 -2.26
CA VAL A 101 -7.34 -7.84 -2.79
C VAL A 101 -7.63 -8.81 -1.64
N ILE A 102 -6.81 -8.78 -0.58
CA ILE A 102 -7.03 -9.62 0.62
C ILE A 102 -8.37 -9.27 1.28
N GLU A 103 -8.68 -7.97 1.47
CA GLU A 103 -9.95 -7.55 2.07
C GLU A 103 -11.16 -8.09 1.27
N LEU A 104 -11.14 -7.94 -0.05
CA LEU A 104 -12.25 -8.39 -0.90
C LEU A 104 -12.34 -9.93 -1.00
N ALA A 105 -11.20 -10.61 -1.05
CA ALA A 105 -11.18 -12.07 -1.14
C ALA A 105 -11.58 -12.76 0.17
N SER A 106 -11.27 -12.15 1.32
CA SER A 106 -11.56 -12.71 2.64
C SER A 106 -12.89 -12.23 3.24
N GLY A 107 -13.44 -11.11 2.74
CA GLY A 107 -14.58 -10.43 3.34
C GLY A 107 -14.27 -9.76 4.68
N GLN A 108 -12.99 -9.60 5.03
CA GLN A 108 -12.52 -9.02 6.30
C GLN A 108 -11.66 -7.78 6.04
N LYS A 109 -11.66 -6.84 6.98
CA LYS A 109 -10.65 -5.75 6.97
C LYS A 109 -9.25 -6.33 7.15
N LEU A 110 -8.24 -5.70 6.56
CA LEU A 110 -6.87 -6.21 6.52
C LEU A 110 -6.28 -6.42 7.94
N ASP A 111 -6.58 -5.51 8.88
CA ASP A 111 -6.15 -5.62 10.27
C ASP A 111 -6.77 -6.85 10.96
N ALA A 112 -8.06 -7.09 10.74
CA ALA A 112 -8.76 -8.27 11.27
C ALA A 112 -8.19 -9.56 10.67
N PHE A 113 -7.98 -9.58 9.35
CA PHE A 113 -7.37 -10.72 8.66
C PHE A 113 -5.97 -11.03 9.20
N PHE A 114 -5.10 -10.02 9.31
CA PHE A 114 -3.75 -10.20 9.85
C PHE A 114 -3.77 -10.66 11.31
N ARG A 115 -4.64 -10.07 12.12
CA ARG A 115 -4.78 -10.46 13.52
C ARG A 115 -5.17 -11.94 13.67
N GLU A 116 -6.16 -12.42 12.92
CA GLU A 116 -6.67 -13.79 13.04
C GLU A 116 -5.72 -14.82 12.40
N ARG A 117 -5.08 -14.46 11.28
CA ARG A 117 -4.33 -15.44 10.48
C ARG A 117 -2.82 -15.42 10.76
N ILE A 118 -2.31 -14.33 11.33
CA ILE A 118 -0.87 -14.16 11.55
C ILE A 118 -0.59 -13.80 13.02
N PHE A 119 -1.11 -12.68 13.52
CA PHE A 119 -0.65 -12.14 14.80
C PHE A 119 -1.06 -13.01 15.99
N LYS A 120 -2.31 -13.47 16.06
CA LYS A 120 -2.76 -14.38 17.14
C LYS A 120 -2.05 -15.72 17.11
N PRO A 121 -1.98 -16.45 15.98
CA PRO A 121 -1.26 -17.74 15.92
C PRO A 121 0.20 -17.64 16.33
N LEU A 122 0.89 -16.55 15.99
CA LEU A 122 2.28 -16.33 16.31
C LEU A 122 2.51 -15.64 17.68
N GLY A 123 1.43 -15.24 18.37
CA GLY A 123 1.53 -14.54 19.65
C GLY A 123 2.09 -13.12 19.55
N MET A 124 1.95 -12.46 18.39
CA MET A 124 2.38 -11.08 18.12
C MET A 124 1.40 -10.09 18.74
N LYS A 125 1.62 -9.70 19.98
CA LYS A 125 0.67 -8.90 20.79
C LYS A 125 0.81 -7.39 20.59
N ASP A 126 1.91 -6.95 20.03
CA ASP A 126 2.29 -5.55 19.86
C ASP A 126 2.40 -5.13 18.38
N THR A 127 1.75 -5.90 17.49
CA THR A 127 1.73 -5.61 16.05
C THR A 127 0.36 -5.18 15.58
N GLY A 128 0.27 -4.04 14.87
CA GLY A 128 -0.98 -3.50 14.36
C GLY A 128 -0.79 -2.23 13.54
N PHE A 129 -1.88 -1.72 12.95
CA PHE A 129 -1.87 -0.51 12.12
C PHE A 129 -1.90 0.81 12.91
N TYR A 130 -2.02 0.73 14.22
CA TYR A 130 -1.93 1.86 15.14
C TYR A 130 -1.37 1.41 16.48
N VAL A 131 -0.91 2.36 17.27
CA VAL A 131 -0.38 2.13 18.63
C VAL A 131 -1.47 2.45 19.65
N PRO A 132 -1.95 1.48 20.44
CA PRO A 132 -2.91 1.71 21.51
C PRO A 132 -2.40 2.73 22.55
N LYS A 133 -3.31 3.50 23.14
CA LYS A 133 -2.95 4.59 24.09
C LYS A 133 -2.11 4.13 25.27
N ASP A 134 -2.35 2.92 25.78
CA ASP A 134 -1.62 2.30 26.88
C ASP A 134 -0.20 1.84 26.50
N LYS A 135 0.16 1.89 25.21
CA LYS A 135 1.48 1.48 24.67
C LYS A 135 2.31 2.64 24.13
N VAL A 136 1.81 3.87 24.18
CA VAL A 136 2.47 5.05 23.59
C VAL A 136 3.84 5.31 24.20
N ASP A 137 4.04 5.05 25.50
CA ASP A 137 5.31 5.25 26.17
C ASP A 137 6.41 4.30 25.67
N ARG A 138 6.05 3.21 25.00
CA ARG A 138 6.98 2.27 24.36
C ARG A 138 7.22 2.59 22.89
N PHE A 139 6.48 3.55 22.33
CA PHE A 139 6.59 3.90 20.91
C PHE A 139 7.82 4.75 20.67
N ALA A 140 8.72 4.28 19.81
CA ALA A 140 10.00 4.93 19.56
C ALA A 140 9.83 6.21 18.72
N VAL A 141 10.66 7.22 19.02
CA VAL A 141 10.80 8.41 18.17
C VAL A 141 11.47 8.01 16.87
N ASN A 142 10.91 8.46 15.73
CA ASN A 142 11.53 8.32 14.42
C ASN A 142 12.29 9.61 14.06
N TYR A 143 13.52 9.46 13.60
CA TYR A 143 14.39 10.57 13.24
C TYR A 143 14.74 10.57 11.75
N ASN A 144 14.86 11.77 11.19
CA ASN A 144 15.60 11.99 9.94
C ASN A 144 17.07 12.26 10.27
N TYR A 145 17.97 11.72 9.46
CA TYR A 145 19.38 12.09 9.45
C TYR A 145 19.70 12.82 8.15
N LYS A 146 20.15 14.07 8.25
CA LYS A 146 20.56 14.89 7.13
C LYS A 146 21.70 15.83 7.52
N ASP A 147 22.72 15.92 6.70
CA ASP A 147 23.86 16.84 6.85
C ASP A 147 24.53 16.76 8.24
N GLY A 148 24.74 15.53 8.73
CA GLY A 148 25.35 15.26 10.03
C GLY A 148 24.44 15.50 11.26
N ARG A 149 23.14 15.81 11.05
CA ARG A 149 22.21 16.17 12.13
C ARG A 149 20.98 15.26 12.16
N LEU A 150 20.55 14.93 13.38
CA LEU A 150 19.26 14.28 13.63
C LEU A 150 18.18 15.34 13.84
N SER A 151 17.02 15.11 13.21
CA SER A 151 15.79 15.87 13.47
C SER A 151 14.63 14.91 13.66
N VAL A 152 13.71 15.21 14.59
CA VAL A 152 12.53 14.39 14.83
C VAL A 152 11.65 14.40 13.57
N LYS A 153 11.39 13.22 13.04
CA LYS A 153 10.46 13.01 11.91
C LYS A 153 9.06 12.68 12.39
N ASP A 154 8.96 11.86 13.44
CA ASP A 154 7.69 11.44 14.04
C ASP A 154 7.90 11.21 15.54
N ALA A 155 7.10 11.88 16.37
CA ALA A 155 7.19 11.81 17.82
C ALA A 155 6.02 11.01 18.40
N PRO A 156 6.23 10.15 19.41
CA PRO A 156 5.21 9.26 19.95
C PRO A 156 3.88 9.93 20.28
N LYS A 157 3.92 11.08 20.95
CA LYS A 157 2.72 11.77 21.46
C LYS A 157 1.91 12.52 20.39
N THR A 158 2.46 12.71 19.20
CA THR A 158 1.83 13.44 18.08
C THR A 158 1.83 12.63 16.79
N SER A 159 2.18 11.35 16.89
CA SER A 159 2.27 10.47 15.73
C SER A 159 0.90 10.17 15.13
N LYS A 160 0.85 10.15 13.82
CA LYS A 160 -0.31 9.67 13.06
C LYS A 160 -0.65 8.19 13.33
N TYR A 161 0.28 7.44 13.90
CA TYR A 161 0.06 6.04 14.27
C TYR A 161 -0.71 5.86 15.58
N LEU A 162 -1.11 6.95 16.26
CA LEU A 162 -2.03 6.90 17.39
C LEU A 162 -3.49 6.74 16.94
N ASP A 163 -3.78 7.08 15.68
CA ASP A 163 -5.12 6.98 15.10
C ASP A 163 -5.23 5.72 14.23
N ASN A 164 -6.34 5.02 14.37
CA ASN A 164 -6.65 3.87 13.52
C ASN A 164 -6.96 4.39 12.09
N PRO A 165 -6.20 4.00 11.06
CA PRO A 165 -6.44 4.50 9.70
C PRO A 165 -7.70 3.88 9.08
N THR A 166 -8.39 4.64 8.24
CA THR A 166 -9.51 4.13 7.43
C THR A 166 -8.99 3.19 6.32
N PHE A 167 -7.93 3.60 5.63
CA PHE A 167 -7.23 2.76 4.65
C PHE A 167 -6.07 2.00 5.32
N LEU A 168 -6.14 0.69 5.25
CA LEU A 168 -5.11 -0.23 5.74
C LEU A 168 -4.16 -0.57 4.61
N SER A 169 -2.98 0.04 4.61
CA SER A 169 -1.96 -0.17 3.58
C SER A 169 -1.34 -1.56 3.69
N GLY A 170 -1.39 -2.34 2.62
CA GLY A 170 -0.66 -3.62 2.54
C GLY A 170 0.85 -3.44 2.35
N GLY A 171 1.29 -2.25 1.93
CA GLY A 171 2.69 -1.92 1.67
C GLY A 171 3.41 -1.22 2.82
N ALA A 172 2.66 -0.74 3.83
CA ALA A 172 3.23 0.00 4.98
C ALA A 172 2.22 0.11 6.13
N GLY A 173 2.60 0.81 7.20
CA GLY A 173 1.66 1.25 8.23
C GLY A 173 1.57 0.36 9.46
N LEU A 174 2.18 -0.81 9.49
CA LEU A 174 2.28 -1.61 10.70
C LEU A 174 3.31 -1.01 11.66
N CYS A 175 2.93 -0.95 12.94
CA CYS A 175 3.83 -0.80 14.08
C CYS A 175 4.04 -2.18 14.70
N SER A 176 5.25 -2.46 15.17
CA SER A 176 5.60 -3.74 15.77
C SER A 176 6.74 -3.58 16.78
N THR A 177 7.07 -4.66 17.46
CA THR A 177 8.27 -4.79 18.29
C THR A 177 9.27 -5.77 17.66
N ALA A 178 10.53 -5.71 18.08
CA ALA A 178 11.53 -6.68 17.65
C ALA A 178 11.11 -8.12 18.04
N ASP A 179 10.56 -8.31 19.24
CA ASP A 179 10.08 -9.61 19.70
C ASP A 179 8.96 -10.18 18.82
N ASP A 180 7.95 -9.36 18.48
CA ASP A 180 6.87 -9.79 17.59
C ASP A 180 7.40 -10.11 16.19
N TYR A 181 8.32 -9.29 15.67
CA TYR A 181 8.91 -9.52 14.36
C TYR A 181 9.75 -10.82 14.32
N MET A 182 10.47 -11.12 15.40
CA MET A 182 11.20 -12.41 15.52
C MET A 182 10.28 -13.62 15.59
N ARG A 183 9.02 -13.46 16.05
CA ARG A 183 8.01 -14.54 16.01
C ARG A 183 7.44 -14.77 14.61
N PHE A 184 7.48 -13.75 13.77
CA PHE A 184 7.04 -13.83 12.39
C PHE A 184 8.07 -14.55 11.49
N LEU A 185 9.38 -14.39 11.78
CA LEU A 185 10.48 -15.03 11.04
C LEU A 185 10.64 -16.50 11.40
#